data_4de2848c7f0b040dfa1993dd48eaab27
#
_entry.id   4de2848c7f0b040dfa1993dd48eaab27
#
_cell.length_a   1.000
_cell.length_b   1.000
_cell.length_c   1.000
_cell.angle_alpha   90.00
_cell.angle_beta   90.00
_cell.angle_gamma   90.00
#
_symmetry.space_group_name_H-M   'P 1'
#
loop_
_entity.id
_entity.type
_entity.pdbx_description
1 polymer ?
#
loop_
_entity_poly.entity_id
_entity_poly.type
_entity_poly.pdbx_seq_one_letter_code
_entity_poly.pdbx_strand_id
1 'polypeptide(L)'
;MSRLHLTLLILLLLCVPHMRGMDTSERIFSPRFKTLKVWNPDNFDAAPVLRMGSDDRLEILFDEIGEDNSWLEWRLVHCNADWQPSALVDSEYVDGFNARRIEDFAFSSSTYVHYVNYRIELPTPELPILRSGNYLLQVYDPDDPEDTLLQCRFRVTQNEAAISGGYNARTDRGYNDTWQQLWLKATVDRSNGGNPNQDYKLEITRNNEYDSSRILPVPMRVSGNELIYDHDPQLIFPAGNEYRRFESVSNQFPGMNVDSLRYMGSNYHVWLRPDEPRAYDDYVYDQTQHGRFLVREWNATDSNIGADYITVHFRLHTGKMPGAEIYVVGEMTQGAMTDANRMEYSRQTNSYELQLPLKQGAYNYRYVMKLPDGTFRQLDGDKWQTQNQYDVYLWERRPGDRADRLIGHQLILP
;
A
#
# COMPACT_ATOMS: atom_id res chain seq x y z
N MET A 1 2.34 -38.75 45.33
CA MET A 1 1.46 -37.65 44.85
C MET A 1 2.16 -36.58 44.03
N SER A 2 3.39 -36.74 43.55
CA SER A 2 4.15 -35.63 42.95
C SER A 2 4.35 -35.69 41.43
N ARG A 3 4.18 -36.82 40.78
CA ARG A 3 4.40 -36.96 39.33
C ARG A 3 3.18 -36.59 38.45
N LEU A 4 1.98 -36.78 38.99
CA LEU A 4 0.73 -36.50 38.26
C LEU A 4 0.43 -34.99 38.16
N HIS A 5 0.81 -34.19 39.18
CA HIS A 5 0.63 -32.75 39.17
C HIS A 5 1.64 -32.01 38.27
N LEU A 6 2.85 -32.57 38.11
CA LEU A 6 3.87 -32.00 37.21
C LEU A 6 3.51 -32.19 35.74
N THR A 7 2.92 -33.34 35.38
CA THR A 7 2.47 -33.64 34.00
C THR A 7 1.26 -32.78 33.63
N LEU A 8 0.36 -32.47 34.55
CA LEU A 8 -0.80 -31.61 34.32
C LEU A 8 -0.38 -30.13 34.14
N LEU A 9 0.64 -29.70 34.89
CA LEU A 9 1.19 -28.33 34.77
C LEU A 9 1.93 -28.13 33.44
N ILE A 10 2.63 -29.15 32.94
CA ILE A 10 3.34 -29.10 31.64
C ILE A 10 2.34 -29.15 30.48
N LEU A 11 1.20 -29.87 30.60
CA LEU A 11 0.15 -29.86 29.59
C LEU A 11 -0.63 -28.52 29.52
N LEU A 12 -0.77 -27.84 30.66
CA LEU A 12 -1.39 -26.50 30.67
C LEU A 12 -0.48 -25.40 30.07
N LEU A 13 0.84 -25.58 30.12
CA LEU A 13 1.81 -24.66 29.52
C LEU A 13 1.93 -24.82 27.98
N LEU A 14 1.47 -25.93 27.41
CA LEU A 14 1.49 -26.19 25.97
C LEU A 14 0.23 -25.71 25.21
N CYS A 15 -0.79 -25.26 25.93
CA CYS A 15 -2.01 -24.63 25.35
C CYS A 15 -2.04 -23.13 25.57
N VAL A 16 -0.93 -22.41 25.35
CA VAL A 16 -1.01 -20.97 25.06
C VAL A 16 -1.48 -20.90 23.61
N PRO A 17 -2.73 -20.49 23.33
CA PRO A 17 -3.09 -20.18 21.97
C PRO A 17 -2.10 -19.10 21.51
N HIS A 18 -1.36 -19.36 20.45
CA HIS A 18 -0.68 -18.30 19.75
C HIS A 18 -1.82 -17.37 19.28
N MET A 19 -2.06 -16.31 20.02
CA MET A 19 -2.83 -15.19 19.51
C MET A 19 -2.02 -14.69 18.30
N ARG A 20 -2.38 -15.16 17.11
CA ARG A 20 -1.93 -14.51 15.89
C ARG A 20 -2.40 -13.07 16.04
N GLY A 21 -1.46 -12.13 16.07
CA GLY A 21 -1.79 -10.74 15.98
C GLY A 21 -2.71 -10.52 14.77
N MET A 22 -3.62 -9.59 14.88
CA MET A 22 -4.49 -9.19 13.77
C MET A 22 -3.64 -8.90 12.53
N ASP A 23 -4.00 -9.48 11.38
CA ASP A 23 -3.37 -9.09 10.11
C ASP A 23 -3.81 -7.65 9.81
N THR A 24 -2.85 -6.74 9.80
CA THR A 24 -3.09 -5.32 9.55
C THR A 24 -2.59 -4.88 8.18
N SER A 25 -2.22 -5.81 7.29
CA SER A 25 -1.82 -5.50 5.91
C SER A 25 -3.01 -5.02 5.07
N GLU A 26 -2.77 -4.17 4.09
CA GLU A 26 -3.76 -3.91 3.04
C GLU A 26 -3.93 -5.17 2.21
N ARG A 27 -5.18 -5.67 2.08
CA ARG A 27 -5.40 -6.97 1.46
C ARG A 27 -6.86 -7.23 1.09
N ILE A 28 -7.02 -8.01 0.02
CA ILE A 28 -8.27 -8.69 -0.35
C ILE A 28 -8.15 -10.14 0.13
N PHE A 29 -8.99 -10.56 1.08
CA PHE A 29 -8.99 -11.93 1.63
C PHE A 29 -9.90 -12.85 0.82
N SER A 30 -11.05 -12.35 0.38
CA SER A 30 -12.01 -13.14 -0.42
C SER A 30 -11.74 -12.98 -1.92
N PRO A 31 -11.54 -14.09 -2.67
CA PRO A 31 -11.19 -14.05 -4.10
C PRO A 31 -12.28 -13.47 -5.00
N ARG A 32 -13.52 -13.32 -4.52
CA ARG A 32 -14.62 -12.69 -5.27
C ARG A 32 -14.44 -11.18 -5.41
N PHE A 33 -13.66 -10.54 -4.53
CA PHE A 33 -13.36 -9.11 -4.61
C PHE A 33 -12.08 -8.84 -5.40
N LYS A 34 -12.04 -7.72 -6.09
CA LYS A 34 -10.92 -7.27 -6.94
C LYS A 34 -10.78 -5.75 -6.89
N THR A 35 -9.70 -5.25 -7.44
CA THR A 35 -9.49 -3.84 -7.78
C THR A 35 -9.65 -2.91 -6.58
N LEU A 36 -9.18 -3.34 -5.38
CA LEU A 36 -9.17 -2.48 -4.21
C LEU A 36 -8.23 -1.28 -4.45
N LYS A 37 -8.78 -0.09 -4.30
CA LYS A 37 -8.06 1.18 -4.43
C LYS A 37 -8.48 2.14 -3.34
N VAL A 38 -7.49 2.79 -2.73
CA VAL A 38 -7.68 3.91 -1.80
C VAL A 38 -6.94 5.11 -2.33
N TRP A 39 -7.64 6.19 -2.61
CA TRP A 39 -7.03 7.34 -3.27
C TRP A 39 -7.72 8.65 -2.88
N ASN A 40 -7.00 9.75 -3.10
CA ASN A 40 -7.57 11.09 -3.02
C ASN A 40 -8.06 11.48 -4.42
N PRO A 41 -9.37 11.68 -4.65
CA PRO A 41 -9.90 12.01 -5.97
C PRO A 41 -9.46 13.38 -6.49
N ASP A 42 -9.03 14.28 -5.61
CA ASP A 42 -8.56 15.62 -5.97
C ASP A 42 -7.04 15.66 -6.23
N ASN A 43 -6.30 14.61 -5.79
CA ASN A 43 -4.85 14.50 -6.02
C ASN A 43 -4.43 13.02 -6.13
N PHE A 44 -4.31 12.55 -7.36
CA PHE A 44 -3.95 11.15 -7.66
C PHE A 44 -2.61 10.70 -7.07
N ASP A 45 -1.64 11.61 -6.98
CA ASP A 45 -0.28 11.29 -6.50
C ASP A 45 -0.16 11.38 -4.97
N ALA A 46 -1.17 11.85 -4.26
CA ALA A 46 -1.15 11.93 -2.81
C ALA A 46 -1.23 10.52 -2.18
N ALA A 47 -0.54 10.35 -1.05
CA ALA A 47 -0.81 9.22 -0.16
C ALA A 47 -2.23 9.32 0.42
N PRO A 48 -2.85 8.19 0.82
CA PRO A 48 -4.19 8.19 1.42
C PRO A 48 -4.17 8.76 2.85
N VAL A 49 -4.10 10.08 2.94
CA VAL A 49 -4.03 10.84 4.20
C VAL A 49 -5.13 11.89 4.23
N LEU A 50 -5.90 11.90 5.29
CA LEU A 50 -6.91 12.93 5.62
C LEU A 50 -6.32 13.91 6.64
N ARG A 51 -6.51 15.19 6.44
CA ARG A 51 -6.23 16.23 7.45
C ARG A 51 -7.50 16.54 8.22
N MET A 52 -7.45 16.41 9.53
CA MET A 52 -8.61 16.74 10.37
C MET A 52 -9.03 18.21 10.18
N GLY A 53 -10.33 18.41 10.01
CA GLY A 53 -10.90 19.76 9.85
C GLY A 53 -10.62 20.43 8.49
N SER A 54 -10.14 19.68 7.50
CA SER A 54 -10.02 20.14 6.11
C SER A 54 -11.14 19.56 5.24
N ASP A 55 -11.15 19.97 3.97
CA ASP A 55 -12.05 19.42 2.94
C ASP A 55 -11.42 18.20 2.22
N ASP A 56 -10.37 17.61 2.77
CA ASP A 56 -9.76 16.41 2.19
C ASP A 56 -10.75 15.25 2.19
N ARG A 57 -10.70 14.46 1.11
CA ARG A 57 -11.52 13.26 0.97
C ARG A 57 -10.72 12.10 0.39
N LEU A 58 -11.13 10.92 0.74
CA LEU A 58 -10.64 9.67 0.18
C LEU A 58 -11.81 8.87 -0.36
N GLU A 59 -11.57 8.23 -1.49
CA GLU A 59 -12.47 7.21 -2.03
C GLU A 59 -11.81 5.84 -1.89
N ILE A 60 -12.58 4.89 -1.40
CA ILE A 60 -12.26 3.47 -1.36
C ILE A 60 -13.15 2.78 -2.38
N LEU A 61 -12.54 2.22 -3.40
CA LEU A 61 -13.19 1.53 -4.50
C LEU A 61 -12.78 0.07 -4.52
N PHE A 62 -13.74 -0.82 -4.77
CA PHE A 62 -13.48 -2.24 -5.03
C PHE A 62 -14.63 -2.86 -5.81
N ASP A 63 -14.36 -3.98 -6.46
CA ASP A 63 -15.35 -4.69 -7.26
C ASP A 63 -15.63 -6.06 -6.67
N GLU A 64 -16.90 -6.49 -6.71
CA GLU A 64 -17.33 -7.87 -6.51
C GLU A 64 -17.64 -8.48 -7.86
N ILE A 65 -16.96 -9.57 -8.21
CA ILE A 65 -17.21 -10.28 -9.48
C ILE A 65 -18.51 -11.05 -9.38
N GLY A 66 -19.45 -10.75 -10.26
CA GLY A 66 -20.76 -11.38 -10.29
C GLY A 66 -21.85 -10.45 -10.83
N GLU A 67 -23.08 -10.93 -10.86
CA GLU A 67 -24.26 -10.20 -11.35
C GLU A 67 -25.13 -9.62 -10.23
N ASP A 68 -24.94 -10.11 -9.00
CA ASP A 68 -25.70 -9.71 -7.83
C ASP A 68 -24.82 -8.93 -6.85
N ASN A 69 -25.36 -7.92 -6.19
CA ASN A 69 -24.68 -7.21 -5.12
C ASN A 69 -24.85 -7.92 -3.78
N SER A 70 -23.76 -7.98 -3.01
CA SER A 70 -23.79 -8.45 -1.64
C SER A 70 -24.19 -7.35 -0.66
N TRP A 71 -24.82 -7.74 0.45
CA TRP A 71 -25.02 -6.84 1.57
C TRP A 71 -23.71 -6.76 2.36
N LEU A 72 -23.04 -5.64 2.26
CA LEU A 72 -21.74 -5.42 2.89
C LEU A 72 -21.79 -4.29 3.91
N GLU A 73 -21.04 -4.47 4.98
CA GLU A 73 -20.77 -3.43 5.96
C GLU A 73 -19.28 -3.16 6.08
N TRP A 74 -18.94 -1.97 6.59
CA TRP A 74 -17.57 -1.59 6.89
C TRP A 74 -17.45 -0.98 8.28
N ARG A 75 -16.27 -1.11 8.86
CA ARG A 75 -15.88 -0.51 10.15
C ARG A 75 -14.47 0.05 10.08
N LEU A 76 -14.16 0.95 11.01
CA LEU A 76 -12.83 1.50 11.20
C LEU A 76 -12.16 0.85 12.41
N VAL A 77 -10.86 0.60 12.31
CA VAL A 77 -10.01 0.18 13.42
C VAL A 77 -8.87 1.17 13.54
N HIS A 78 -8.78 1.86 14.69
CA HIS A 78 -7.70 2.79 14.97
C HIS A 78 -6.42 2.04 15.33
N CYS A 79 -5.30 2.41 14.70
CA CYS A 79 -3.99 1.78 14.90
C CYS A 79 -2.92 2.82 15.30
N ASN A 80 -1.89 2.35 16.02
CA ASN A 80 -0.70 3.10 16.35
C ASN A 80 0.23 3.26 15.11
N ALA A 81 1.35 3.94 15.28
CA ALA A 81 2.34 4.15 14.22
C ALA A 81 2.86 2.86 13.58
N ASP A 82 2.91 1.78 14.32
CA ASP A 82 3.32 0.43 13.88
C ASP A 82 2.20 -0.39 13.25
N TRP A 83 1.05 0.23 12.98
CA TRP A 83 -0.17 -0.41 12.47
C TRP A 83 -0.81 -1.44 13.42
N GLN A 84 -0.32 -1.61 14.65
CA GLN A 84 -1.02 -2.43 15.63
C GLN A 84 -2.27 -1.69 16.15
N PRO A 85 -3.40 -2.39 16.35
CA PRO A 85 -4.59 -1.79 16.91
C PRO A 85 -4.27 -1.04 18.22
N SER A 86 -4.81 0.15 18.36
CA SER A 86 -4.62 0.94 19.57
C SER A 86 -5.45 0.42 20.76
N ALA A 87 -5.16 0.93 21.95
CA ALA A 87 -5.95 0.60 23.15
C ALA A 87 -7.23 1.45 23.30
N LEU A 88 -7.60 2.22 22.27
CA LEU A 88 -8.82 3.02 22.24
C LEU A 88 -10.04 2.14 21.96
N VAL A 89 -11.18 2.48 22.54
CA VAL A 89 -12.48 1.91 22.17
C VAL A 89 -13.13 2.79 21.08
N ASP A 90 -14.04 2.24 20.31
CA ASP A 90 -14.63 2.88 19.13
C ASP A 90 -15.10 4.32 19.38
N SER A 91 -15.83 4.57 20.47
CA SER A 91 -16.33 5.89 20.83
C SER A 91 -15.25 6.93 21.17
N GLU A 92 -13.98 6.54 21.26
CA GLU A 92 -12.87 7.46 21.50
C GLU A 92 -12.25 7.97 20.20
N TYR A 93 -12.45 7.25 19.07
CA TYR A 93 -11.86 7.64 17.79
C TYR A 93 -12.88 7.89 16.67
N VAL A 94 -14.12 7.44 16.82
CA VAL A 94 -15.22 7.80 15.92
C VAL A 94 -16.46 8.24 16.72
N ASP A 95 -17.29 9.10 16.11
CA ASP A 95 -18.58 9.51 16.66
C ASP A 95 -19.70 8.79 15.89
N GLY A 96 -20.39 7.88 16.56
CA GLY A 96 -21.44 7.07 15.99
C GLY A 96 -21.20 5.58 16.12
N PHE A 97 -22.05 4.80 15.48
CA PHE A 97 -21.96 3.34 15.47
C PHE A 97 -20.96 2.88 14.39
N ASN A 98 -19.89 2.22 14.82
CA ASN A 98 -18.77 1.79 13.98
C ASN A 98 -19.10 0.50 13.19
N ALA A 99 -20.23 0.49 12.52
CA ALA A 99 -20.66 -0.48 11.53
C ALA A 99 -21.57 0.23 10.55
N ARG A 100 -21.14 0.36 9.31
CA ARG A 100 -21.85 1.13 8.30
C ARG A 100 -22.11 0.29 7.07
N ARG A 101 -23.35 0.28 6.59
CA ARG A 101 -23.72 -0.36 5.33
C ARG A 101 -23.09 0.38 4.17
N ILE A 102 -22.64 -0.38 3.14
CA ILE A 102 -22.23 0.20 1.87
C ILE A 102 -23.48 0.35 1.00
N GLU A 103 -23.88 1.60 0.77
CA GLU A 103 -25.08 1.93 -0.02
C GLU A 103 -24.74 2.43 -1.42
N ASP A 104 -23.50 2.95 -1.62
CA ASP A 104 -23.03 3.43 -2.91
C ASP A 104 -22.39 2.27 -3.68
N PHE A 105 -23.15 1.73 -4.64
CA PHE A 105 -22.68 0.71 -5.55
C PHE A 105 -23.34 0.86 -6.93
N ALA A 106 -22.66 0.37 -7.96
CA ALA A 106 -23.18 0.36 -9.33
C ALA A 106 -22.76 -0.91 -10.05
N PHE A 107 -23.68 -1.44 -10.87
CA PHE A 107 -23.39 -2.60 -11.72
C PHE A 107 -22.53 -2.20 -12.92
N SER A 108 -21.66 -3.11 -13.33
CA SER A 108 -20.86 -2.93 -14.54
C SER A 108 -21.76 -2.79 -15.77
N SER A 109 -21.33 -1.99 -16.73
CA SER A 109 -22.11 -1.69 -17.93
C SER A 109 -21.26 -1.90 -19.18
N SER A 110 -21.79 -2.69 -20.11
CA SER A 110 -21.13 -2.98 -21.41
C SER A 110 -19.81 -3.74 -21.28
N THR A 111 -19.67 -4.56 -20.24
CA THR A 111 -18.51 -5.39 -19.95
C THR A 111 -18.79 -6.86 -20.26
N TYR A 112 -17.73 -7.63 -20.59
CA TYR A 112 -17.81 -9.07 -20.77
C TYR A 112 -17.81 -9.83 -19.44
N VAL A 113 -17.04 -9.30 -18.46
CA VAL A 113 -17.03 -9.80 -17.10
C VAL A 113 -17.91 -8.89 -16.26
N HIS A 114 -19.00 -9.44 -15.70
CA HIS A 114 -19.91 -8.66 -14.87
C HIS A 114 -19.36 -8.53 -13.45
N TYR A 115 -19.53 -7.36 -12.87
CA TYR A 115 -19.15 -7.05 -11.50
C TYR A 115 -20.03 -5.92 -10.93
N VAL A 116 -20.00 -5.80 -9.62
CA VAL A 116 -20.57 -4.67 -8.89
C VAL A 116 -19.42 -3.85 -8.34
N ASN A 117 -19.38 -2.56 -8.69
CA ASN A 117 -18.41 -1.60 -8.12
C ASN A 117 -19.01 -0.97 -6.87
N TYR A 118 -18.29 -1.07 -5.76
CA TYR A 118 -18.64 -0.45 -4.47
C TYR A 118 -17.75 0.75 -4.22
N ARG A 119 -18.33 1.77 -3.58
CA ARG A 119 -17.65 3.02 -3.23
C ARG A 119 -17.94 3.40 -1.79
N ILE A 120 -16.89 3.76 -1.07
CA ILE A 120 -16.95 4.35 0.26
C ILE A 120 -16.20 5.68 0.20
N GLU A 121 -16.83 6.77 0.65
CA GLU A 121 -16.21 8.08 0.74
C GLU A 121 -15.93 8.43 2.21
N LEU A 122 -14.73 8.92 2.49
CA LEU A 122 -14.30 9.41 3.80
C LEU A 122 -13.80 10.86 3.71
N PRO A 123 -14.00 11.69 4.74
CA PRO A 123 -14.85 11.41 5.92
C PRO A 123 -16.34 11.37 5.57
N THR A 124 -17.12 10.67 6.37
CA THR A 124 -18.57 10.67 6.25
C THR A 124 -19.22 11.36 7.44
N PRO A 125 -20.31 12.15 7.23
CA PRO A 125 -21.03 12.81 8.33
C PRO A 125 -21.63 11.82 9.34
N GLU A 126 -21.92 10.59 8.91
CA GLU A 126 -22.54 9.58 9.76
C GLU A 126 -21.55 8.87 10.69
N LEU A 127 -20.24 9.01 10.44
CA LEU A 127 -19.17 8.44 11.26
C LEU A 127 -17.96 9.39 11.29
N PRO A 128 -18.06 10.56 11.95
CA PRO A 128 -16.95 11.49 12.08
C PRO A 128 -15.76 10.87 12.79
N ILE A 129 -14.56 11.12 12.26
CA ILE A 129 -13.30 10.67 12.86
C ILE A 129 -12.85 11.70 13.89
N LEU A 130 -12.64 11.26 15.14
CA LEU A 130 -12.31 12.11 16.29
C LEU A 130 -10.82 12.15 16.63
N ARG A 131 -10.03 11.22 16.12
CA ARG A 131 -8.59 11.07 16.45
C ARG A 131 -7.74 10.95 15.21
N SER A 132 -6.55 11.49 15.29
CA SER A 132 -5.50 11.23 14.31
C SER A 132 -4.81 9.89 14.57
N GLY A 133 -4.27 9.26 13.54
CA GLY A 133 -3.58 7.99 13.63
C GLY A 133 -3.62 7.21 12.32
N ASN A 134 -3.21 5.96 12.39
CA ASN A 134 -3.44 5.00 11.33
C ASN A 134 -4.83 4.39 11.46
N TYR A 135 -5.45 4.07 10.34
CA TYR A 135 -6.77 3.46 10.29
C TYR A 135 -6.78 2.29 9.30
N LEU A 136 -7.40 1.18 9.73
CA LEU A 136 -7.86 0.14 8.84
C LEU A 136 -9.36 0.37 8.59
N LEU A 137 -9.78 0.35 7.33
CA LEU A 137 -11.16 0.18 6.95
C LEU A 137 -11.33 -1.29 6.58
N GLN A 138 -12.20 -2.00 7.29
CA GLN A 138 -12.50 -3.41 7.08
C GLN A 138 -13.91 -3.56 6.52
N VAL A 139 -14.03 -4.30 5.41
CA VAL A 139 -15.32 -4.68 4.83
C VAL A 139 -15.61 -6.13 5.18
N TYR A 140 -16.84 -6.40 5.60
CA TYR A 140 -17.30 -7.71 6.05
C TYR A 140 -18.75 -7.97 5.68
N ASP A 141 -19.16 -9.23 5.77
CA ASP A 141 -20.55 -9.64 5.67
C ASP A 141 -21.22 -9.48 7.06
N PRO A 142 -22.36 -8.76 7.20
CA PRO A 142 -23.00 -8.58 8.49
C PRO A 142 -23.47 -9.90 9.13
N ASP A 143 -23.65 -10.96 8.35
CA ASP A 143 -23.99 -12.30 8.87
C ASP A 143 -22.74 -13.00 9.48
N ASP A 144 -21.50 -12.58 9.13
CA ASP A 144 -20.24 -13.06 9.71
C ASP A 144 -19.25 -11.90 9.91
N PRO A 145 -19.46 -11.04 10.92
CA PRO A 145 -18.65 -9.83 11.13
C PRO A 145 -17.18 -10.10 11.51
N GLU A 146 -16.84 -11.32 11.90
CA GLU A 146 -15.46 -11.71 12.23
C GLU A 146 -14.64 -12.07 10.98
N ASP A 147 -15.29 -12.45 9.87
CA ASP A 147 -14.62 -12.74 8.60
C ASP A 147 -14.47 -11.46 7.76
N THR A 148 -13.28 -10.84 7.84
CA THR A 148 -12.96 -9.67 7.03
C THR A 148 -12.74 -10.08 5.58
N LEU A 149 -13.54 -9.56 4.66
CA LEU A 149 -13.49 -9.87 3.23
C LEU A 149 -12.38 -9.12 2.49
N LEU A 150 -12.17 -7.86 2.86
CA LEU A 150 -11.06 -7.02 2.43
C LEU A 150 -10.78 -5.93 3.46
N GLN A 151 -9.58 -5.41 3.46
CA GLN A 151 -9.22 -4.25 4.28
C GLN A 151 -8.23 -3.35 3.57
N CYS A 152 -8.30 -2.07 3.86
CA CYS A 152 -7.38 -1.08 3.35
C CYS A 152 -6.85 -0.16 4.45
N ARG A 153 -5.77 0.54 4.14
CA ARG A 153 -5.04 1.43 5.02
C ARG A 153 -5.21 2.88 4.60
N PHE A 154 -5.45 3.75 5.57
CA PHE A 154 -5.34 5.20 5.37
C PHE A 154 -4.86 5.86 6.67
N ARG A 155 -4.54 7.14 6.60
CA ARG A 155 -4.08 7.90 7.76
C ARG A 155 -4.91 9.15 7.97
N VAL A 156 -4.97 9.58 9.23
CA VAL A 156 -5.61 10.84 9.61
C VAL A 156 -4.61 11.67 10.41
N THR A 157 -4.32 12.90 9.97
CA THR A 157 -3.37 13.79 10.64
C THR A 157 -4.04 15.02 11.22
N GLN A 158 -3.57 15.48 12.39
CA GLN A 158 -3.97 16.77 12.97
C GLN A 158 -3.32 17.95 12.26
N ASN A 159 -2.22 17.73 11.52
CA ASN A 159 -1.46 18.76 10.83
C ASN A 159 -0.97 19.91 11.74
N GLU A 160 -0.59 19.57 12.98
CA GLU A 160 -0.10 20.51 13.99
C GLU A 160 1.42 20.77 13.86
N ALA A 161 2.15 19.89 13.19
CA ALA A 161 3.59 20.00 12.96
C ALA A 161 3.90 20.33 11.51
N ALA A 162 4.86 21.24 11.30
CA ALA A 162 5.40 21.53 9.97
C ALA A 162 6.63 20.66 9.70
N ILE A 163 6.65 19.94 8.59
CA ILE A 163 7.78 19.12 8.16
C ILE A 163 8.38 19.72 6.90
N SER A 164 9.71 19.77 6.82
CA SER A 164 10.45 20.20 5.64
C SER A 164 11.69 19.34 5.46
N GLY A 165 12.21 19.28 4.24
CA GLY A 165 13.41 18.50 3.94
C GLY A 165 13.56 18.22 2.46
N GLY A 166 14.41 17.27 2.15
CA GLY A 166 14.68 16.82 0.80
C GLY A 166 15.51 15.55 0.82
N TYR A 167 15.89 15.09 -0.36
CA TYR A 167 16.83 13.98 -0.51
C TYR A 167 17.82 14.24 -1.64
N ASN A 168 18.92 13.51 -1.63
CA ASN A 168 19.91 13.55 -2.69
C ASN A 168 20.69 12.22 -2.76
N ALA A 169 21.49 12.06 -3.80
CA ALA A 169 22.33 10.88 -4.02
C ALA A 169 23.74 10.98 -3.41
N ARG A 170 24.04 12.06 -2.71
CA ARG A 170 25.29 12.22 -1.93
C ARG A 170 25.04 11.69 -0.54
N THR A 171 25.25 10.41 -0.37
CA THR A 171 24.89 9.70 0.86
C THR A 171 26.13 9.42 1.71
N ASP A 172 25.93 9.17 3.00
CA ASP A 172 27.00 8.75 3.90
C ASP A 172 27.57 7.36 3.56
N ARG A 173 26.94 6.61 2.64
CA ARG A 173 27.40 5.30 2.13
C ARG A 173 28.15 5.39 0.82
N GLY A 174 27.88 6.39 -0.01
CA GLY A 174 28.44 6.52 -1.35
C GLY A 174 27.95 7.75 -2.07
N TYR A 175 28.53 8.06 -3.21
CA TYR A 175 28.29 9.27 -3.96
C TYR A 175 27.75 8.95 -5.35
N ASN A 176 26.49 9.31 -5.64
CA ASN A 176 25.83 9.05 -6.92
C ASN A 176 25.92 7.57 -7.33
N ASP A 177 25.59 6.69 -6.40
CA ASP A 177 25.68 5.24 -6.61
C ASP A 177 24.27 4.62 -6.66
N THR A 178 23.88 3.87 -5.65
CA THR A 178 22.63 3.08 -5.60
C THR A 178 21.68 3.57 -4.50
N TRP A 179 22.02 4.66 -3.82
CA TRP A 179 21.34 5.13 -2.62
C TRP A 179 20.83 6.57 -2.77
N GLN A 180 19.76 6.86 -2.03
CA GLN A 180 19.28 8.22 -1.77
C GLN A 180 19.20 8.43 -0.26
N GLN A 181 19.62 9.61 0.21
CA GLN A 181 19.59 9.98 1.62
C GLN A 181 18.73 11.21 1.83
N LEU A 182 17.82 11.10 2.81
CA LEU A 182 17.00 12.23 3.23
C LEU A 182 17.68 13.04 4.31
N TRP A 183 17.32 14.32 4.36
CA TRP A 183 17.51 15.22 5.47
C TRP A 183 16.18 15.89 5.79
N LEU A 184 15.76 15.84 7.07
CA LEU A 184 14.41 16.23 7.47
C LEU A 184 14.45 17.10 8.71
N LYS A 185 13.50 18.02 8.78
CA LYS A 185 13.28 18.89 9.93
C LYS A 185 11.78 18.96 10.21
N ALA A 186 11.39 18.69 11.46
CA ALA A 186 10.04 18.86 11.93
C ALA A 186 9.98 19.97 12.99
N THR A 187 9.05 20.90 12.83
CA THR A 187 8.78 21.98 13.81
C THR A 187 7.50 21.63 14.57
N VAL A 188 7.60 21.52 15.90
CA VAL A 188 6.52 21.11 16.79
C VAL A 188 6.28 22.17 17.86
N ASP A 189 5.03 22.32 18.32
CA ASP A 189 4.74 23.16 19.49
C ASP A 189 5.06 22.39 20.77
N ARG A 190 6.06 22.88 21.50
CA ARG A 190 6.53 22.31 22.77
C ARG A 190 6.14 23.17 23.98
N SER A 191 5.26 24.15 23.82
CA SER A 191 4.82 25.04 24.90
C SER A 191 4.23 24.28 26.09
N ASN A 192 3.62 23.12 25.86
CA ASN A 192 3.02 22.26 26.88
C ASN A 192 3.99 21.22 27.48
N GLY A 193 5.29 21.39 27.30
CA GLY A 193 6.29 20.40 27.70
C GLY A 193 6.46 19.30 26.64
N GLY A 194 7.09 18.21 27.01
CA GLY A 194 7.37 17.08 26.12
C GLY A 194 8.87 16.81 26.03
N ASN A 195 9.22 15.54 25.98
CA ASN A 195 10.59 15.10 25.79
C ASN A 195 10.80 14.71 24.31
N PRO A 196 11.52 15.53 23.51
CA PRO A 196 11.70 15.27 22.10
C PRO A 196 12.39 13.95 21.76
N ASN A 197 13.09 13.35 22.73
CA ASN A 197 13.77 12.07 22.56
C ASN A 197 12.91 10.86 22.95
N GLN A 198 11.67 11.06 23.40
CA GLN A 198 10.77 9.99 23.85
C GLN A 198 9.38 10.09 23.25
N ASP A 199 8.88 11.33 23.06
CA ASP A 199 7.49 11.57 22.73
C ASP A 199 7.23 11.61 21.21
N TYR A 200 8.28 11.74 20.39
CA TYR A 200 8.17 11.86 18.93
C TYR A 200 8.85 10.72 18.19
N LYS A 201 8.24 10.27 17.10
CA LYS A 201 8.80 9.32 16.14
C LYS A 201 8.58 9.86 14.74
N LEU A 202 9.58 9.74 13.88
CA LEU A 202 9.46 10.07 12.46
C LEU A 202 9.35 8.78 11.67
N GLU A 203 8.29 8.63 10.89
CA GLU A 203 8.12 7.53 9.94
C GLU A 203 8.33 8.05 8.53
N ILE A 204 8.97 7.26 7.68
CA ILE A 204 9.21 7.57 6.27
C ILE A 204 8.79 6.36 5.44
N THR A 205 7.98 6.58 4.41
CA THR A 205 7.68 5.58 3.39
C THR A 205 8.12 6.08 2.02
N ARG A 206 8.57 5.18 1.15
CA ARG A 206 8.94 5.50 -0.23
C ARG A 206 7.83 5.01 -1.16
N ASN A 207 7.36 5.87 -2.08
CA ASN A 207 6.36 5.55 -3.11
C ASN A 207 5.07 4.92 -2.54
N ASN A 208 4.68 5.30 -1.34
CA ASN A 208 3.54 4.73 -0.59
C ASN A 208 3.64 3.21 -0.34
N GLU A 209 4.86 2.65 -0.36
CA GLU A 209 5.11 1.23 -0.10
C GLU A 209 5.26 0.99 1.41
N TYR A 210 4.30 0.34 2.04
CA TYR A 210 4.34 0.08 3.49
C TYR A 210 5.51 -0.81 3.92
N ASP A 211 5.99 -1.70 3.07
CA ASP A 211 7.18 -2.52 3.31
C ASP A 211 8.48 -1.71 3.29
N SER A 212 8.46 -0.50 2.73
CA SER A 212 9.58 0.45 2.77
C SER A 212 9.61 1.31 4.04
N SER A 213 8.58 1.23 4.90
CA SER A 213 8.45 2.07 6.09
C SER A 213 9.65 1.94 7.03
N ARG A 214 10.14 3.08 7.48
CA ARG A 214 11.20 3.19 8.48
C ARG A 214 10.78 4.16 9.56
N ILE A 215 11.00 3.78 10.81
CA ILE A 215 10.65 4.61 11.97
C ILE A 215 11.93 5.02 12.67
N LEU A 216 12.18 6.33 12.75
CA LEU A 216 13.25 6.94 13.53
C LEU A 216 12.68 7.36 14.89
N PRO A 217 13.09 6.69 15.98
CA PRO A 217 12.50 6.94 17.29
C PRO A 217 13.03 8.22 17.97
N VAL A 218 14.15 8.77 17.48
CA VAL A 218 14.83 9.90 18.11
C VAL A 218 15.39 10.85 17.05
N PRO A 219 15.22 12.17 17.19
CA PRO A 219 15.92 13.12 16.32
C PRO A 219 17.42 13.11 16.61
N MET A 220 18.24 13.31 15.59
CA MET A 220 19.69 13.49 15.74
C MET A 220 20.02 14.69 16.63
N ARG A 221 19.25 15.77 16.50
CA ARG A 221 19.44 17.01 17.26
C ARG A 221 18.11 17.73 17.46
N VAL A 222 17.99 18.40 18.60
CA VAL A 222 16.88 19.28 18.94
C VAL A 222 17.38 20.72 19.06
N SER A 223 16.70 21.67 18.42
CA SER A 223 17.00 23.11 18.49
C SER A 223 15.70 23.89 18.69
N GLY A 224 15.45 24.34 19.94
CA GLY A 224 14.15 24.97 20.26
C GLY A 224 12.99 24.03 19.95
N ASN A 225 12.11 24.45 19.07
CA ASN A 225 10.96 23.67 18.62
C ASN A 225 11.26 22.76 17.39
N GLU A 226 12.50 22.75 16.92
CA GLU A 226 12.89 21.99 15.74
C GLU A 226 13.49 20.62 16.13
N LEU A 227 12.97 19.56 15.54
CA LEU A 227 13.49 18.20 15.57
C LEU A 227 14.22 17.96 14.26
N ILE A 228 15.51 17.68 14.30
CA ILE A 228 16.39 17.57 13.14
C ILE A 228 16.80 16.10 12.98
N TYR A 229 16.55 15.56 11.80
CA TYR A 229 16.89 14.20 11.38
C TYR A 229 17.82 14.29 10.18
N ASP A 230 19.07 13.97 10.38
CA ASP A 230 20.13 14.04 9.37
C ASP A 230 21.22 13.02 9.72
N HIS A 231 22.01 12.57 8.75
CA HIS A 231 23.12 11.65 8.96
C HIS A 231 22.79 10.36 9.74
N ASP A 232 21.52 9.89 9.66
CA ASP A 232 21.10 8.61 10.24
C ASP A 232 21.08 7.54 9.14
N PRO A 233 21.64 6.34 9.38
CA PRO A 233 21.58 5.24 8.41
C PRO A 233 20.16 4.85 7.98
N GLN A 234 19.15 5.11 8.80
CA GLN A 234 17.74 4.85 8.46
C GLN A 234 17.17 5.87 7.46
N LEU A 235 17.83 7.01 7.26
CA LEU A 235 17.49 7.99 6.23
C LEU A 235 18.03 7.61 4.83
N ILE A 236 18.81 6.53 4.72
CA ILE A 236 19.42 6.08 3.46
C ILE A 236 18.61 4.95 2.88
N PHE A 237 17.94 5.20 1.78
CA PHE A 237 17.11 4.24 1.05
C PHE A 237 17.82 3.72 -0.20
N PRO A 238 17.64 2.43 -0.57
CA PRO A 238 17.93 1.99 -1.92
C PRO A 238 17.17 2.85 -2.91
N ALA A 239 17.81 3.32 -3.98
CA ALA A 239 17.17 4.23 -4.91
C ALA A 239 16.07 3.53 -5.74
N GLY A 240 16.19 2.22 -5.94
CA GLY A 240 15.33 1.50 -6.87
C GLY A 240 15.55 1.92 -8.33
N ASN A 241 14.59 1.61 -9.17
CA ASN A 241 14.55 2.05 -10.56
C ASN A 241 13.13 2.51 -10.89
N GLU A 242 12.96 3.24 -12.00
CA GLU A 242 11.64 3.65 -12.46
C GLU A 242 10.72 2.44 -12.64
N TYR A 243 9.46 2.58 -12.20
CA TYR A 243 8.47 1.53 -12.40
C TYR A 243 8.30 1.21 -13.88
N ARG A 244 8.05 -0.04 -14.18
CA ARG A 244 7.55 -0.45 -15.50
C ARG A 244 6.09 -0.09 -15.60
N ARG A 245 5.60 0.15 -16.80
CA ARG A 245 4.20 0.50 -17.01
C ARG A 245 3.64 -0.08 -18.29
N PHE A 246 2.35 -0.33 -18.28
CA PHE A 246 1.58 -0.65 -19.47
C PHE A 246 0.21 0.02 -19.41
N GLU A 247 -0.43 0.16 -20.56
CA GLU A 247 -1.78 0.64 -20.68
C GLU A 247 -2.61 -0.32 -21.55
N SER A 248 -3.77 -0.70 -21.04
CA SER A 248 -4.78 -1.47 -21.77
C SER A 248 -6.15 -0.85 -21.52
N VAL A 249 -6.43 0.24 -22.22
CA VAL A 249 -7.62 1.08 -22.05
C VAL A 249 -8.69 0.82 -23.12
N SER A 250 -8.44 -0.11 -24.03
CA SER A 250 -9.35 -0.44 -25.12
C SER A 250 -9.25 -1.93 -25.50
N ASN A 251 -10.37 -2.51 -25.91
CA ASN A 251 -10.43 -3.84 -26.49
C ASN A 251 -10.23 -3.84 -28.03
N GLN A 252 -10.04 -2.68 -28.63
CA GLN A 252 -9.96 -2.52 -30.10
C GLN A 252 -8.53 -2.36 -30.59
N PHE A 253 -7.64 -1.80 -29.77
CA PHE A 253 -6.25 -1.54 -30.14
C PHE A 253 -5.31 -1.74 -28.94
N PRO A 254 -4.08 -2.23 -29.18
CA PRO A 254 -3.08 -2.35 -28.13
C PRO A 254 -2.62 -0.98 -27.66
N GLY A 255 -2.52 -0.81 -26.34
CA GLY A 255 -1.99 0.38 -25.70
C GLY A 255 -0.47 0.31 -25.51
N MET A 256 0.04 1.18 -24.61
CA MET A 256 1.47 1.25 -24.30
C MET A 256 1.97 -0.10 -23.75
N ASN A 257 3.11 -0.58 -24.25
CA ASN A 257 3.76 -1.83 -23.84
C ASN A 257 2.90 -3.10 -24.00
N VAL A 258 1.78 -3.02 -24.73
CA VAL A 258 1.00 -4.17 -25.15
C VAL A 258 1.51 -4.65 -26.49
N ASP A 259 1.80 -5.96 -26.61
CA ASP A 259 2.17 -6.62 -27.86
C ASP A 259 0.92 -6.98 -28.66
N SER A 260 -0.04 -7.64 -28.01
CA SER A 260 -1.25 -8.10 -28.67
C SER A 260 -2.41 -8.22 -27.67
N LEU A 261 -3.62 -8.20 -28.21
CA LEU A 261 -4.85 -8.45 -27.47
C LEU A 261 -5.78 -9.35 -28.28
N ARG A 262 -6.48 -10.28 -27.61
CA ARG A 262 -7.39 -11.23 -28.26
C ARG A 262 -8.53 -11.60 -27.32
N TYR A 263 -9.73 -11.69 -27.84
CA TYR A 263 -10.85 -12.27 -27.13
C TYR A 263 -10.72 -13.80 -27.08
N MET A 264 -10.75 -14.39 -25.88
CA MET A 264 -10.58 -15.83 -25.68
C MET A 264 -11.60 -16.36 -24.67
N GLY A 265 -12.63 -16.96 -25.17
CA GLY A 265 -13.65 -17.58 -24.34
C GLY A 265 -14.61 -16.60 -23.68
N SER A 266 -14.25 -16.07 -22.52
CA SER A 266 -15.12 -15.21 -21.72
C SER A 266 -14.67 -13.76 -21.59
N ASN A 267 -13.39 -13.47 -21.88
CA ASN A 267 -12.82 -12.13 -21.74
C ASN A 267 -11.68 -11.88 -22.73
N TYR A 268 -11.15 -10.67 -22.72
CA TYR A 268 -9.95 -10.33 -23.48
C TYR A 268 -8.68 -10.72 -22.73
N HIS A 269 -7.74 -11.30 -23.49
CA HIS A 269 -6.38 -11.57 -23.05
C HIS A 269 -5.45 -10.53 -23.68
N VAL A 270 -4.55 -9.98 -22.87
CA VAL A 270 -3.61 -8.93 -23.23
C VAL A 270 -2.20 -9.42 -22.96
N TRP A 271 -1.40 -9.57 -24.00
CA TRP A 271 0.02 -9.93 -23.88
C TRP A 271 0.85 -8.67 -23.83
N LEU A 272 1.60 -8.50 -22.75
CA LEU A 272 2.58 -7.44 -22.66
C LEU A 272 3.81 -7.79 -23.51
N ARG A 273 4.53 -6.77 -23.96
CA ARG A 273 5.85 -6.97 -24.54
C ARG A 273 6.75 -7.64 -23.50
N PRO A 274 7.57 -8.64 -23.90
CA PRO A 274 8.47 -9.27 -22.94
C PRO A 274 9.43 -8.26 -22.33
N ASP A 275 9.55 -8.34 -21.01
CA ASP A 275 10.51 -7.55 -20.24
C ASP A 275 11.84 -8.28 -20.09
N GLU A 276 12.91 -7.51 -19.91
CA GLU A 276 14.25 -7.99 -19.53
C GLU A 276 14.69 -7.28 -18.24
N PRO A 277 15.55 -7.90 -17.39
CA PRO A 277 16.12 -7.22 -16.22
C PRO A 277 16.95 -5.99 -16.62
N ARG A 278 16.74 -4.85 -15.96
CA ARG A 278 17.40 -3.58 -16.27
C ARG A 278 18.54 -3.21 -15.30
N ALA A 279 18.95 -4.13 -14.41
CA ALA A 279 19.94 -3.82 -13.37
C ALA A 279 21.27 -3.28 -13.92
N TYR A 280 21.68 -3.78 -15.08
CA TYR A 280 22.96 -3.41 -15.72
C TYR A 280 22.83 -2.38 -16.83
N ASP A 281 21.59 -1.97 -17.17
CA ASP A 281 21.36 -0.95 -18.19
C ASP A 281 21.64 0.44 -17.63
N ASP A 282 21.87 1.40 -18.52
CA ASP A 282 21.91 2.81 -18.13
C ASP A 282 20.53 3.27 -17.62
N TYR A 283 20.54 4.27 -16.74
CA TYR A 283 19.29 4.86 -16.27
C TYR A 283 18.55 5.54 -17.42
N VAL A 284 17.26 5.22 -17.51
CA VAL A 284 16.33 5.88 -18.42
C VAL A 284 15.19 6.44 -17.58
N TYR A 285 15.02 7.76 -17.65
CA TYR A 285 13.88 8.44 -17.01
C TYR A 285 12.56 8.02 -17.66
N ASP A 286 11.57 7.73 -16.85
CA ASP A 286 10.19 7.58 -17.26
C ASP A 286 9.27 8.27 -16.26
N GLN A 287 8.24 8.96 -16.78
CA GLN A 287 7.22 9.56 -15.92
C GLN A 287 6.26 8.47 -15.44
N THR A 288 6.56 7.92 -14.30
CA THR A 288 5.77 6.85 -13.67
C THR A 288 4.71 7.41 -12.73
N GLN A 289 3.86 6.52 -12.24
CA GLN A 289 2.84 6.80 -11.22
C GLN A 289 3.27 6.23 -9.84
N HIS A 290 4.57 5.99 -9.65
CA HIS A 290 5.16 5.48 -8.42
C HIS A 290 4.48 4.20 -7.89
N GLY A 291 4.21 3.25 -8.80
CA GLY A 291 3.61 1.95 -8.46
C GLY A 291 2.08 1.92 -8.48
N ARG A 292 1.42 3.06 -8.68
CA ARG A 292 -0.05 3.18 -8.70
C ARG A 292 -0.67 2.63 -9.99
N PHE A 293 -1.97 2.44 -9.97
CA PHE A 293 -2.77 2.14 -11.16
C PHE A 293 -3.95 3.09 -11.30
N LEU A 294 -4.44 3.24 -12.53
CA LEU A 294 -5.64 3.99 -12.87
C LEU A 294 -6.56 3.11 -13.70
N VAL A 295 -7.79 2.87 -13.21
CA VAL A 295 -8.84 2.22 -13.97
C VAL A 295 -9.32 3.17 -15.07
N ARG A 296 -9.28 2.73 -16.32
CA ARG A 296 -9.72 3.53 -17.46
C ARG A 296 -10.15 2.66 -18.63
N GLU A 297 -11.30 2.97 -19.18
CA GLU A 297 -11.74 2.55 -20.50
C GLU A 297 -11.91 3.79 -21.38
N TRP A 298 -11.45 3.71 -22.61
CA TRP A 298 -11.32 4.88 -23.51
C TRP A 298 -12.66 5.58 -23.82
N ASN A 299 -13.75 4.81 -23.98
CA ASN A 299 -15.06 5.32 -24.35
C ASN A 299 -16.04 5.39 -23.17
N ALA A 300 -15.69 4.85 -22.00
CA ALA A 300 -16.59 4.85 -20.87
C ALA A 300 -16.73 6.26 -20.28
N THR A 301 -17.96 6.67 -20.00
CA THR A 301 -18.25 7.89 -19.25
C THR A 301 -17.79 7.76 -17.81
N ASP A 302 -17.99 6.56 -17.20
CA ASP A 302 -17.46 6.18 -15.92
C ASP A 302 -16.68 4.88 -16.07
N SER A 303 -15.37 4.97 -15.94
CA SER A 303 -14.49 3.81 -16.07
C SER A 303 -14.62 2.83 -14.89
N ASN A 304 -15.13 3.26 -13.73
CA ASN A 304 -15.32 2.36 -12.60
C ASN A 304 -16.33 1.25 -12.90
N ILE A 305 -17.30 1.50 -13.78
CA ILE A 305 -18.30 0.54 -14.19
C ILE A 305 -18.20 0.13 -15.65
N GLY A 306 -17.48 0.89 -16.49
CA GLY A 306 -17.36 0.62 -17.93
C GLY A 306 -16.08 -0.10 -18.34
N ALA A 307 -15.07 -0.15 -17.45
CA ALA A 307 -13.83 -0.87 -17.73
C ALA A 307 -14.02 -2.38 -17.50
N ASP A 308 -13.61 -3.18 -18.49
CA ASP A 308 -13.76 -4.63 -18.44
C ASP A 308 -12.60 -5.31 -17.71
N TYR A 309 -12.83 -6.50 -17.17
CA TYR A 309 -11.79 -7.36 -16.65
C TYR A 309 -11.12 -8.12 -17.78
N ILE A 310 -9.81 -7.97 -17.88
CA ILE A 310 -8.94 -8.59 -18.88
C ILE A 310 -7.93 -9.51 -18.19
N THR A 311 -7.46 -10.52 -18.90
CA THR A 311 -6.34 -11.36 -18.43
C THR A 311 -5.03 -10.81 -18.99
N VAL A 312 -4.21 -10.22 -18.14
CA VAL A 312 -2.91 -9.66 -18.53
C VAL A 312 -1.80 -10.71 -18.38
N HIS A 313 -1.07 -10.93 -19.46
CA HIS A 313 0.06 -11.87 -19.54
C HIS A 313 1.37 -11.11 -19.39
N PHE A 314 2.02 -11.28 -18.25
CA PHE A 314 3.38 -10.80 -17.98
C PHE A 314 4.39 -11.83 -18.42
N ARG A 315 5.47 -11.38 -19.05
CA ARG A 315 6.60 -12.23 -19.42
C ARG A 315 7.91 -11.51 -19.12
N LEU A 316 8.74 -12.13 -18.30
CA LEU A 316 10.08 -11.66 -17.98
C LEU A 316 11.10 -12.61 -18.64
N HIS A 317 11.76 -12.12 -19.68
CA HIS A 317 12.76 -12.88 -20.42
C HIS A 317 14.09 -12.87 -19.67
N THR A 318 14.31 -13.93 -18.91
CA THR A 318 15.57 -14.17 -18.19
C THR A 318 15.75 -15.65 -17.96
N GLY A 319 17.01 -16.10 -17.84
CA GLY A 319 17.30 -17.49 -17.51
C GLY A 319 16.73 -17.88 -16.15
N LYS A 320 16.59 -19.20 -15.92
CA LYS A 320 16.11 -19.71 -14.64
C LYS A 320 17.02 -19.27 -13.50
N MET A 321 16.44 -18.71 -12.45
CA MET A 321 17.10 -18.31 -11.20
C MET A 321 16.85 -19.37 -10.12
N PRO A 322 17.79 -20.31 -9.88
CA PRO A 322 17.56 -21.42 -8.95
C PRO A 322 17.32 -20.94 -7.53
N GLY A 323 16.23 -21.41 -6.91
CA GLY A 323 15.88 -21.09 -5.53
C GLY A 323 15.28 -19.70 -5.30
N ALA A 324 15.20 -18.85 -6.33
CA ALA A 324 14.54 -17.56 -6.22
C ALA A 324 13.07 -17.64 -6.67
N GLU A 325 12.21 -16.90 -6.00
CA GLU A 325 10.83 -16.66 -6.41
C GLU A 325 10.71 -15.23 -6.95
N ILE A 326 10.03 -15.06 -8.08
CA ILE A 326 9.83 -13.73 -8.69
C ILE A 326 8.37 -13.35 -8.64
N TYR A 327 8.11 -12.10 -8.26
CA TYR A 327 6.77 -11.55 -8.10
C TYR A 327 6.59 -10.29 -8.95
N VAL A 328 5.40 -10.12 -9.51
CA VAL A 328 4.95 -8.84 -10.10
C VAL A 328 4.29 -8.03 -8.97
N VAL A 329 4.81 -6.86 -8.66
CA VAL A 329 4.38 -6.04 -7.52
C VAL A 329 4.04 -4.63 -7.96
N GLY A 330 2.94 -4.10 -7.44
CA GLY A 330 2.43 -2.74 -7.61
C GLY A 330 1.20 -2.53 -6.73
N GLU A 331 0.59 -1.35 -6.79
CA GLU A 331 -0.67 -1.09 -6.05
C GLU A 331 -1.78 -2.10 -6.43
N MET A 332 -1.81 -2.57 -7.68
CA MET A 332 -2.74 -3.58 -8.17
C MET A 332 -2.67 -4.93 -7.42
N THR A 333 -1.58 -5.18 -6.70
CA THR A 333 -1.39 -6.35 -5.84
C THR A 333 -1.30 -5.96 -4.36
N GLN A 334 -1.73 -4.76 -3.99
CA GLN A 334 -1.59 -4.14 -2.66
C GLN A 334 -0.14 -4.19 -2.12
N GLY A 335 0.87 -4.15 -3.02
CA GLY A 335 2.27 -4.30 -2.66
C GLY A 335 2.67 -5.69 -2.15
N ALA A 336 1.72 -6.62 -2.05
CA ALA A 336 1.94 -7.94 -1.46
C ALA A 336 2.66 -8.90 -2.42
N MET A 337 3.38 -9.88 -1.83
CA MET A 337 3.99 -11.00 -2.53
C MET A 337 3.29 -12.29 -2.08
N THR A 338 2.40 -12.78 -2.92
CA THR A 338 1.55 -13.96 -2.68
C THR A 338 1.67 -14.95 -3.83
N ASP A 339 1.11 -16.14 -3.67
CA ASP A 339 1.06 -17.11 -4.78
C ASP A 339 0.27 -16.59 -6.00
N ALA A 340 -0.65 -15.64 -5.80
CA ALA A 340 -1.45 -15.08 -6.87
C ALA A 340 -0.65 -14.21 -7.85
N ASN A 341 0.44 -13.58 -7.40
CA ASN A 341 1.30 -12.71 -8.23
C ASN A 341 2.74 -13.24 -8.36
N ARG A 342 2.96 -14.52 -7.97
CA ARG A 342 4.22 -15.21 -8.20
C ARG A 342 4.31 -15.71 -9.64
N MET A 343 5.44 -15.43 -10.30
CA MET A 343 5.71 -15.88 -11.66
C MET A 343 6.21 -17.33 -11.70
N GLU A 344 5.81 -18.06 -12.70
CA GLU A 344 6.28 -19.41 -12.95
C GLU A 344 7.31 -19.45 -14.11
N TYR A 345 8.37 -20.25 -13.94
CA TYR A 345 9.36 -20.38 -14.98
C TYR A 345 8.96 -21.41 -16.05
N SER A 346 8.84 -20.93 -17.28
CA SER A 346 8.58 -21.74 -18.47
C SER A 346 9.90 -22.10 -19.17
N ARG A 347 10.20 -23.39 -19.25
CA ARG A 347 11.37 -23.88 -20.02
C ARG A 347 11.19 -23.68 -21.53
N GLN A 348 9.95 -23.67 -21.99
CA GLN A 348 9.65 -23.55 -23.43
C GLN A 348 10.00 -22.16 -23.96
N THR A 349 9.71 -21.13 -23.18
CA THR A 349 9.94 -19.73 -23.55
C THR A 349 11.22 -19.15 -22.94
N ASN A 350 11.90 -19.92 -22.07
CA ASN A 350 13.04 -19.46 -21.25
C ASN A 350 12.75 -18.16 -20.52
N SER A 351 11.53 -18.04 -19.95
CA SER A 351 11.02 -16.84 -19.33
C SER A 351 10.22 -17.18 -18.07
N TYR A 352 10.11 -16.22 -17.16
CA TYR A 352 9.10 -16.25 -16.10
C TYR A 352 7.81 -15.67 -16.65
N GLU A 353 6.68 -16.32 -16.37
CA GLU A 353 5.36 -15.97 -16.88
C GLU A 353 4.33 -15.89 -15.74
N LEU A 354 3.37 -14.97 -15.90
CA LEU A 354 2.27 -14.79 -14.96
C LEU A 354 1.03 -14.28 -15.71
N GLN A 355 -0.14 -14.71 -15.27
CA GLN A 355 -1.42 -14.20 -15.75
C GLN A 355 -2.15 -13.58 -14.57
N LEU A 356 -2.57 -12.32 -14.70
CA LEU A 356 -3.36 -11.63 -13.70
C LEU A 356 -4.68 -11.14 -14.30
N PRO A 357 -5.82 -11.38 -13.63
CA PRO A 357 -7.06 -10.71 -13.95
C PRO A 357 -7.00 -9.27 -13.44
N LEU A 358 -6.95 -8.30 -14.33
CA LEU A 358 -6.92 -6.87 -14.04
C LEU A 358 -8.04 -6.15 -14.78
N LYS A 359 -8.50 -5.05 -14.26
CA LYS A 359 -9.43 -4.16 -14.94
C LYS A 359 -8.70 -3.37 -16.03
N GLN A 360 -9.37 -2.96 -17.10
CA GLN A 360 -8.76 -2.06 -18.09
C GLN A 360 -8.24 -0.79 -17.42
N GLY A 361 -7.04 -0.35 -17.83
CA GLY A 361 -6.41 0.82 -17.21
C GLY A 361 -4.94 1.00 -17.55
N ALA A 362 -4.30 1.88 -16.78
CA ALA A 362 -2.88 2.14 -16.79
C ALA A 362 -2.27 1.65 -15.46
N TYR A 363 -1.17 0.92 -15.56
CA TYR A 363 -0.60 0.20 -14.44
C TYR A 363 0.89 0.42 -14.34
N ASN A 364 1.37 0.64 -13.12
CA ASN A 364 2.79 0.61 -12.79
C ASN A 364 3.11 -0.67 -12.02
N TYR A 365 4.24 -1.30 -12.35
CA TYR A 365 4.69 -2.53 -11.71
C TYR A 365 6.20 -2.65 -11.69
N ARG A 366 6.68 -3.55 -10.86
CA ARG A 366 8.08 -3.95 -10.79
C ARG A 366 8.22 -5.43 -10.52
N TYR A 367 9.38 -5.98 -10.80
CA TYR A 367 9.71 -7.35 -10.43
C TYR A 367 10.50 -7.38 -9.13
N VAL A 368 10.00 -8.13 -8.16
CA VAL A 368 10.67 -8.36 -6.88
C VAL A 368 11.08 -9.82 -6.80
N MET A 369 12.34 -10.04 -6.47
CA MET A 369 12.91 -11.36 -6.29
C MET A 369 13.07 -11.64 -4.79
N LYS A 370 12.49 -12.75 -4.32
CA LYS A 370 12.73 -13.32 -3.00
C LYS A 370 13.78 -14.38 -3.10
N LEU A 371 14.88 -14.21 -2.37
CA LEU A 371 15.99 -15.14 -2.33
C LEU A 371 15.77 -16.28 -1.33
N PRO A 372 16.53 -17.39 -1.41
CA PRO A 372 16.40 -18.53 -0.49
C PRO A 372 16.64 -18.19 0.99
N ASP A 373 17.39 -17.12 1.28
CA ASP A 373 17.60 -16.60 2.64
C ASP A 373 16.46 -15.73 3.15
N GLY A 374 15.39 -15.58 2.35
CA GLY A 374 14.23 -14.75 2.67
C GLY A 374 14.41 -13.27 2.37
N THR A 375 15.56 -12.83 1.85
CA THR A 375 15.76 -11.42 1.48
C THR A 375 15.06 -11.08 0.18
N PHE A 376 14.63 -9.83 0.05
CA PHE A 376 13.98 -9.32 -1.15
C PHE A 376 14.91 -8.36 -1.90
N ARG A 377 14.91 -8.45 -3.22
CA ARG A 377 15.64 -7.54 -4.11
C ARG A 377 14.79 -7.14 -5.30
N GLN A 378 14.94 -5.90 -5.71
CA GLN A 378 14.39 -5.45 -6.99
C GLN A 378 15.25 -6.02 -8.13
N LEU A 379 14.59 -6.58 -9.15
CA LEU A 379 15.28 -7.19 -10.28
C LEU A 379 15.90 -6.14 -11.22
N ASP A 380 15.32 -4.94 -11.23
CA ASP A 380 15.76 -3.83 -12.07
C ASP A 380 16.93 -3.02 -11.50
N GLY A 381 17.45 -3.42 -10.32
CA GLY A 381 18.56 -2.77 -9.64
C GLY A 381 18.20 -1.40 -9.07
N ASP A 382 19.24 -0.67 -8.64
CA ASP A 382 19.11 0.64 -8.00
C ASP A 382 19.84 1.69 -8.84
N LYS A 383 19.16 2.78 -9.18
CA LYS A 383 19.66 3.92 -9.98
C LYS A 383 19.46 5.20 -9.17
N TRP A 384 20.53 5.86 -8.77
CA TRP A 384 20.45 7.06 -7.92
C TRP A 384 19.57 8.18 -8.50
N GLN A 385 19.42 8.22 -9.82
CA GLN A 385 18.61 9.19 -10.56
C GLN A 385 17.10 8.96 -10.42
N THR A 386 16.67 7.79 -9.93
CA THR A 386 15.24 7.44 -9.81
C THR A 386 14.49 8.52 -9.06
N GLN A 387 13.38 8.96 -9.65
CA GLN A 387 12.53 9.98 -9.04
C GLN A 387 11.55 9.32 -8.08
N ASN A 388 11.95 9.23 -6.80
CA ASN A 388 11.09 8.67 -5.76
C ASN A 388 10.28 9.77 -5.06
N GLN A 389 9.12 9.38 -4.56
CA GLN A 389 8.33 10.13 -3.58
C GLN A 389 8.63 9.59 -2.18
N TYR A 390 8.77 10.48 -1.21
CA TYR A 390 8.90 10.09 0.19
C TYR A 390 7.81 10.76 1.01
N ASP A 391 6.93 9.97 1.61
CA ASP A 391 5.97 10.46 2.58
C ASP A 391 6.58 10.39 3.97
N VAL A 392 6.55 11.51 4.66
CA VAL A 392 7.13 11.68 6.00
C VAL A 392 6.01 11.98 6.98
N TYR A 393 5.92 11.17 8.02
CA TYR A 393 4.90 11.25 9.05
C TYR A 393 5.54 11.51 10.40
N LEU A 394 5.04 12.51 11.15
CA LEU A 394 5.48 12.78 12.50
C LEU A 394 4.42 12.32 13.50
N TRP A 395 4.82 11.40 14.34
CA TRP A 395 4.02 10.81 15.40
C TRP A 395 4.37 11.40 16.76
N GLU A 396 3.36 11.60 17.59
CA GLU A 396 3.52 11.99 19.00
C GLU A 396 2.82 11.00 19.91
N ARG A 397 3.49 10.64 21.01
CA ARG A 397 2.90 9.89 22.12
C ARG A 397 3.48 10.39 23.43
N ARG A 398 2.69 11.10 24.19
CA ARG A 398 3.09 11.63 25.51
C ARG A 398 2.87 10.59 26.61
N PRO A 399 3.56 10.71 27.76
CA PRO A 399 3.29 9.88 28.92
C PRO A 399 1.81 9.94 29.32
N GLY A 400 1.16 8.78 29.39
CA GLY A 400 -0.26 8.66 29.68
C GLY A 400 -1.18 8.54 28.47
N ASP A 401 -0.70 8.80 27.26
CA ASP A 401 -1.49 8.58 26.03
C ASP A 401 -1.69 7.08 25.79
N ARG A 402 -2.89 6.72 25.37
CA ARG A 402 -3.27 5.34 25.08
C ARG A 402 -3.01 4.94 23.63
N ALA A 403 -2.76 5.93 22.75
CA ALA A 403 -2.50 5.74 21.34
C ALA A 403 -1.49 6.77 20.81
N ASP A 404 -0.82 6.42 19.72
CA ASP A 404 0.00 7.36 18.96
C ASP A 404 -0.91 8.36 18.22
N ARG A 405 -0.49 9.62 18.12
CA ARG A 405 -1.16 10.67 17.34
C ARG A 405 -0.31 11.02 16.13
N LEU A 406 -0.90 11.06 14.95
CA LEU A 406 -0.24 11.59 13.75
C LEU A 406 -0.43 13.10 13.73
N ILE A 407 0.63 13.86 14.00
CA ILE A 407 0.59 15.32 14.14
C ILE A 407 1.12 16.08 12.92
N GLY A 408 1.76 15.40 11.97
CA GLY A 408 2.26 16.03 10.75
C GLY A 408 2.48 15.02 9.63
N HIS A 409 2.26 15.49 8.40
CA HIS A 409 2.55 14.74 7.17
C HIS A 409 3.12 15.69 6.11
N GLN A 410 4.12 15.23 5.38
CA GLN A 410 4.71 15.97 4.27
C GLN A 410 5.18 15.01 3.17
N LEU A 411 4.80 15.29 1.94
CA LEU A 411 5.34 14.64 0.75
C LEU A 411 6.62 15.37 0.31
N ILE A 412 7.71 14.63 0.23
CA ILE A 412 9.00 15.09 -0.31
C ILE A 412 9.13 14.57 -1.73
N LEU A 413 9.26 15.49 -2.66
CA LEU A 413 9.44 15.22 -4.10
C LEU A 413 10.89 15.45 -4.53
N PRO A 414 11.31 14.94 -5.73
CA PRO A 414 12.63 15.17 -6.31
C PRO A 414 13.00 16.64 -6.44
#